data_e9bba7b3d6062535162a6808432d2889
#
_entry.id   e9bba7b3d6062535162a6808432d2889
#
_cell.length_a   1.000
_cell.length_b   1.000
_cell.length_c   1.000
_cell.angle_alpha   90.00
_cell.angle_beta   90.00
_cell.angle_gamma   90.00
#
_symmetry.space_group_name_H-M   'P 1'
#
loop_
_entity.id
_entity.type
_entity.pdbx_description
1 polymer ?
#
loop_
_entity_poly.entity_id
_entity_poly.type
_entity_poly.pdbx_seq_one_letter_code
_entity_poly.pdbx_strand_id
1 'polypeptide(L)'
;MKLIVFGVILWCSLFGNGSWAQKVDTTKVYNIDEVVVSAKRVQKEVIPVQTMEGPVLQRLTVHSVADALRYFSGVQIKDYGGIGGLKTVNIRAMGTQHVGVFYDGIELGNAQNGTVDLGRFSLDNMEAISLYNGQRSAIFQSAKDFGSAGSIYMTSRTPRFTDGKKYNAKVTFKTGSFGVANPSVLFEHRLGEHVSGAFSSEYMYTTGKYKFSYRKKNGYDTTEVRKNGDVRALRAEYGVFGRMNDGEWKAKAYFYDSERGYPGASVREEPGKFKHQDRQWDSNFFLQGSFLRHFSGYSLQMNAKYAYDFLHYLSDPRLDVSTMYVNNHFRQQE
;
A
#
# COMPACT_ATOMS: atom_id res chain seq x y z
N MET A 1 21.03 1.79 29.78
CA MET A 1 19.86 2.49 29.21
C MET A 1 19.62 3.88 29.85
N LYS A 2 19.91 4.13 31.12
CA LYS A 2 19.70 5.46 31.76
C LYS A 2 20.75 6.53 31.37
N LEU A 3 21.94 6.16 30.93
CA LEU A 3 23.00 7.11 30.52
C LEU A 3 22.77 7.73 29.13
N ILE A 4 22.12 7.01 28.22
CA ILE A 4 21.87 7.50 26.85
C ILE A 4 20.74 8.56 26.83
N VAL A 5 19.75 8.42 27.69
CA VAL A 5 18.66 9.39 27.83
C VAL A 5 19.16 10.73 28.41
N PHE A 6 20.11 10.68 29.33
CA PHE A 6 20.74 11.89 29.90
C PHE A 6 21.60 12.65 28.88
N GLY A 7 22.28 11.94 27.98
CA GLY A 7 23.09 12.54 26.92
C GLY A 7 22.24 13.31 25.86
N VAL A 8 21.08 12.79 25.52
CA VAL A 8 20.18 13.42 24.56
C VAL A 8 19.50 14.67 25.14
N ILE A 9 19.15 14.66 26.43
CA ILE A 9 18.56 15.81 27.11
C ILE A 9 19.58 16.94 27.29
N LEU A 10 20.84 16.59 27.57
CA LEU A 10 21.91 17.59 27.72
C LEU A 10 22.31 18.22 26.37
N TRP A 11 22.18 17.49 25.25
CA TRP A 11 22.49 18.03 23.92
C TRP A 11 21.39 18.97 23.40
N CYS A 12 20.12 18.74 23.74
CA CYS A 12 19.04 19.66 23.42
C CYS A 12 19.08 20.98 24.20
N SER A 13 19.71 21.02 25.39
CA SER A 13 19.81 22.24 26.19
C SER A 13 20.93 23.21 25.75
N LEU A 14 21.85 22.76 24.89
CA LEU A 14 22.95 23.58 24.36
C LEU A 14 22.62 24.38 23.09
N PHE A 15 21.44 24.14 22.49
CA PHE A 15 20.97 24.87 21.31
C PHE A 15 19.78 25.80 21.59
N GLY A 16 19.58 26.17 22.84
CA GLY A 16 18.54 27.13 23.24
C GLY A 16 19.03 28.58 23.17
N ASN A 17 18.24 29.39 22.50
CA ASN A 17 18.19 30.86 22.53
C ASN A 17 18.94 31.63 21.45
N GLY A 18 18.43 31.54 20.24
CA GLY A 18 18.51 32.62 19.28
C GLY A 18 17.10 33.08 18.92
N SER A 19 16.52 33.99 19.69
CA SER A 19 15.29 34.69 19.29
C SER A 19 15.62 35.64 18.14
N TRP A 20 15.44 35.16 16.93
CA TRP A 20 15.51 36.02 15.74
C TRP A 20 14.15 36.71 15.58
N ALA A 21 14.07 37.95 16.03
CA ALA A 21 12.93 38.79 15.72
C ALA A 21 12.89 38.99 14.21
N GLN A 22 11.91 38.34 13.57
CA GLN A 22 11.66 38.49 12.14
C GLN A 22 11.14 39.91 11.90
N LYS A 23 11.97 40.77 11.27
CA LYS A 23 11.56 42.08 10.79
C LYS A 23 10.60 41.83 9.62
N VAL A 24 9.32 42.01 9.84
CA VAL A 24 8.32 41.97 8.76
C VAL A 24 8.55 43.16 7.85
N ASP A 25 9.13 42.91 6.69
CA ASP A 25 9.25 43.87 5.63
C ASP A 25 7.91 43.99 4.87
N THR A 26 7.13 45.00 5.20
CA THR A 26 5.79 45.25 4.66
C THR A 26 5.78 45.85 3.26
N THR A 27 6.93 45.99 2.61
CA THR A 27 7.02 46.60 1.29
C THR A 27 7.21 45.63 0.13
N LYS A 28 7.24 44.31 0.38
CA LYS A 28 7.25 43.34 -0.73
C LYS A 28 5.84 43.16 -1.28
N VAL A 29 5.53 43.85 -2.34
CA VAL A 29 4.38 43.53 -3.19
C VAL A 29 4.71 42.21 -3.89
N TYR A 30 4.09 41.12 -3.45
CA TYR A 30 4.10 39.90 -4.21
C TYR A 30 3.11 40.07 -5.37
N ASN A 31 3.62 40.19 -6.57
CA ASN A 31 2.81 39.96 -7.75
C ASN A 31 2.37 38.49 -7.69
N ILE A 32 1.10 38.28 -7.52
CA ILE A 32 0.49 36.96 -7.69
C ILE A 32 0.47 36.74 -9.19
N ASP A 33 1.42 35.97 -9.71
CA ASP A 33 1.39 35.53 -11.09
C ASP A 33 0.06 34.80 -11.33
N GLU A 34 -0.52 35.10 -12.49
CA GLU A 34 -1.82 34.52 -12.91
C GLU A 34 -1.83 33.03 -12.70
N VAL A 35 -2.62 32.58 -11.74
CA VAL A 35 -2.85 31.15 -11.53
C VAL A 35 -3.70 30.66 -12.69
N VAL A 36 -3.08 30.19 -13.75
CA VAL A 36 -3.76 29.48 -14.82
C VAL A 36 -4.30 28.19 -14.23
N VAL A 37 -5.53 28.24 -13.72
CA VAL A 37 -6.29 27.05 -13.35
C VAL A 37 -6.69 26.37 -14.64
N SER A 38 -5.82 25.53 -15.17
CA SER A 38 -6.17 24.59 -16.21
C SER A 38 -7.08 23.53 -15.57
N ALA A 39 -8.37 23.81 -15.57
CA ALA A 39 -9.35 22.84 -15.15
C ALA A 39 -9.32 21.69 -16.16
N LYS A 40 -8.67 20.59 -15.79
CA LYS A 40 -8.81 19.33 -16.52
C LYS A 40 -10.32 19.04 -16.52
N ARG A 41 -10.95 19.06 -17.71
CA ARG A 41 -12.39 18.80 -17.86
C ARG A 41 -12.65 17.47 -17.18
N VAL A 42 -13.33 17.50 -16.04
CA VAL A 42 -13.71 16.28 -15.31
C VAL A 42 -14.66 15.55 -16.23
N GLN A 43 -14.19 14.52 -16.89
CA GLN A 43 -15.04 13.60 -17.62
C GLN A 43 -16.01 13.01 -16.58
N LYS A 44 -17.29 13.40 -16.68
CA LYS A 44 -18.32 12.87 -15.79
C LYS A 44 -18.44 11.38 -16.08
N GLU A 45 -17.96 10.58 -15.17
CA GLU A 45 -18.09 9.12 -15.24
C GLU A 45 -19.58 8.76 -15.33
N VAL A 46 -19.95 7.94 -16.29
CA VAL A 46 -21.34 7.49 -16.47
C VAL A 46 -21.72 6.52 -15.36
N ILE A 47 -20.76 5.73 -14.90
CA ILE A 47 -20.93 4.77 -13.80
C ILE A 47 -20.49 5.45 -12.49
N PRO A 48 -21.31 5.35 -11.41
CA PRO A 48 -20.93 5.90 -10.13
C PRO A 48 -19.60 5.32 -9.63
N VAL A 49 -18.62 6.19 -9.43
CA VAL A 49 -17.30 5.85 -8.88
C VAL A 49 -17.20 6.41 -7.46
N GLN A 50 -16.61 5.62 -6.57
CA GLN A 50 -16.15 6.10 -5.29
C GLN A 50 -14.65 6.36 -5.37
N THR A 51 -14.21 7.57 -5.13
CA THR A 51 -12.79 7.93 -5.19
C THR A 51 -12.35 8.57 -3.90
N MET A 52 -11.17 8.17 -3.44
CA MET A 52 -10.47 8.77 -2.32
C MET A 52 -9.13 9.27 -2.83
N GLU A 53 -8.89 10.56 -2.73
CA GLU A 53 -7.70 11.21 -3.30
C GLU A 53 -7.20 12.38 -2.45
N GLY A 54 -5.98 12.83 -2.74
CA GLY A 54 -5.37 14.03 -2.20
C GLY A 54 -5.36 14.11 -0.68
N PRO A 55 -5.83 15.22 -0.08
CA PRO A 55 -5.78 15.42 1.37
C PRO A 55 -6.58 14.39 2.18
N VAL A 56 -7.66 13.84 1.62
CA VAL A 56 -8.46 12.82 2.31
C VAL A 56 -7.63 11.56 2.51
N LEU A 57 -6.98 11.07 1.44
CA LEU A 57 -6.12 9.90 1.50
C LEU A 57 -4.92 10.09 2.43
N GLN A 58 -4.32 11.28 2.42
CA GLN A 58 -3.16 11.61 3.26
C GLN A 58 -3.48 11.71 4.76
N ARG A 59 -4.72 12.02 5.11
CA ARG A 59 -5.18 12.11 6.52
C ARG A 59 -5.51 10.75 7.13
N LEU A 60 -5.61 9.71 6.31
CA LEU A 60 -5.86 8.37 6.82
C LEU A 60 -4.62 7.84 7.55
N THR A 61 -4.81 7.50 8.82
CA THR A 61 -3.76 6.89 9.66
C THR A 61 -3.84 5.37 9.54
N VAL A 62 -3.74 4.85 8.31
CA VAL A 62 -3.84 3.42 8.01
C VAL A 62 -2.54 2.91 7.40
N HIS A 63 -2.35 1.59 7.41
CA HIS A 63 -1.08 0.96 7.03
C HIS A 63 -1.06 0.47 5.57
N SER A 64 -2.23 0.26 4.96
CA SER A 64 -2.32 -0.32 3.62
C SER A 64 -3.51 0.20 2.82
N VAL A 65 -3.46 -0.01 1.50
CA VAL A 65 -4.59 0.25 0.60
C VAL A 65 -5.84 -0.52 1.04
N ALA A 66 -5.70 -1.78 1.48
CA ALA A 66 -6.82 -2.55 2.00
C ALA A 66 -7.53 -1.86 3.17
N ASP A 67 -6.77 -1.24 4.07
CA ASP A 67 -7.34 -0.54 5.21
C ASP A 67 -8.08 0.74 4.79
N ALA A 68 -7.59 1.45 3.76
CA ALA A 68 -8.27 2.60 3.18
C ALA A 68 -9.60 2.20 2.50
N LEU A 69 -9.65 1.05 1.85
CA LEU A 69 -10.86 0.55 1.20
C LEU A 69 -12.00 0.22 2.16
N ARG A 70 -11.74 0.09 3.47
CA ARG A 70 -12.81 -0.07 4.49
C ARG A 70 -13.75 1.13 4.55
N TYR A 71 -13.32 2.29 4.07
CA TYR A 71 -14.14 3.51 4.04
C TYR A 71 -15.03 3.62 2.79
N PHE A 72 -14.92 2.67 1.85
CA PHE A 72 -15.77 2.64 0.66
C PHE A 72 -17.06 1.85 0.92
N SER A 73 -18.16 2.34 0.39
CA SER A 73 -19.46 1.69 0.53
C SER A 73 -19.50 0.39 -0.26
N GLY A 74 -20.04 -0.67 0.34
CA GLY A 74 -20.20 -1.98 -0.31
C GLY A 74 -18.92 -2.80 -0.38
N VAL A 75 -17.87 -2.40 0.35
CA VAL A 75 -16.59 -3.11 0.43
C VAL A 75 -16.50 -3.88 1.75
N GLN A 76 -16.10 -5.14 1.65
CA GLN A 76 -15.76 -5.98 2.78
C GLN A 76 -14.29 -6.41 2.67
N ILE A 77 -13.51 -6.14 3.68
CA ILE A 77 -12.12 -6.61 3.79
C ILE A 77 -12.10 -7.90 4.59
N LYS A 78 -11.56 -8.95 3.98
CA LYS A 78 -11.20 -10.18 4.69
C LYS A 78 -9.74 -10.06 5.12
N ASP A 79 -9.52 -10.11 6.42
CA ASP A 79 -8.22 -9.93 7.06
C ASP A 79 -7.80 -11.24 7.71
N TYR A 80 -6.69 -11.80 7.26
CA TYR A 80 -6.19 -13.12 7.66
C TYR A 80 -4.97 -13.07 8.59
N GLY A 81 -4.76 -12.00 9.30
CA GLY A 81 -3.61 -11.93 10.21
C GLY A 81 -3.40 -10.58 10.89
N GLY A 82 -4.34 -9.64 10.76
CA GLY A 82 -4.25 -8.33 11.37
C GLY A 82 -3.25 -7.41 10.65
N ILE A 83 -2.43 -6.67 11.40
CA ILE A 83 -1.50 -5.70 10.83
C ILE A 83 -0.44 -6.44 10.01
N GLY A 84 -0.31 -6.09 8.73
CA GLY A 84 0.62 -6.73 7.78
C GLY A 84 0.21 -8.13 7.32
N GLY A 85 -0.96 -8.65 7.75
CA GLY A 85 -1.52 -9.90 7.27
C GLY A 85 -2.07 -9.81 5.86
N LEU A 86 -2.39 -10.96 5.27
CA LEU A 86 -3.06 -11.07 3.98
C LEU A 86 -4.44 -10.38 4.05
N LYS A 87 -4.70 -9.44 3.14
CA LYS A 87 -5.97 -8.71 3.07
C LYS A 87 -6.56 -8.78 1.68
N THR A 88 -7.69 -9.46 1.56
CA THR A 88 -8.44 -9.53 0.30
C THR A 88 -9.72 -8.70 0.38
N VAL A 89 -10.18 -8.26 -0.78
CA VAL A 89 -11.34 -7.38 -0.91
C VAL A 89 -12.48 -8.10 -1.59
N ASN A 90 -13.67 -7.97 -1.03
CA ASN A 90 -14.91 -8.43 -1.61
C ASN A 90 -15.82 -7.21 -1.83
N ILE A 91 -16.33 -7.05 -3.04
CA ILE A 91 -17.21 -5.95 -3.41
C ILE A 91 -18.61 -6.50 -3.57
N ARG A 92 -19.59 -5.94 -2.83
CA ARG A 92 -21.02 -6.33 -2.88
C ARG A 92 -21.26 -7.84 -2.77
N ALA A 93 -20.46 -8.53 -1.97
CA ALA A 93 -20.54 -9.98 -1.78
C ALA A 93 -20.35 -10.84 -3.05
N MET A 94 -19.77 -10.29 -4.13
CA MET A 94 -19.54 -11.01 -5.39
C MET A 94 -18.38 -12.01 -5.34
N GLY A 95 -17.62 -12.04 -4.26
CA GLY A 95 -16.42 -12.88 -4.10
C GLY A 95 -15.12 -12.13 -4.38
N THR A 96 -14.05 -12.56 -3.72
CA THR A 96 -12.74 -11.91 -3.83
C THR A 96 -12.04 -12.17 -5.15
N GLN A 97 -12.38 -13.28 -5.83
CA GLN A 97 -11.81 -13.67 -7.12
C GLN A 97 -12.37 -12.86 -8.31
N HIS A 98 -13.48 -12.14 -8.11
CA HIS A 98 -14.14 -11.36 -9.14
C HIS A 98 -13.85 -9.86 -9.06
N VAL A 99 -12.86 -9.48 -8.26
CA VAL A 99 -12.41 -8.10 -8.09
C VAL A 99 -11.17 -7.86 -8.94
N GLY A 100 -11.28 -6.99 -9.94
CA GLY A 100 -10.14 -6.49 -10.70
C GLY A 100 -9.34 -5.47 -9.89
N VAL A 101 -8.02 -5.61 -9.86
CA VAL A 101 -7.13 -4.65 -9.19
C VAL A 101 -6.14 -4.11 -10.21
N PHE A 102 -6.11 -2.81 -10.34
CA PHE A 102 -5.26 -2.11 -11.32
C PHE A 102 -4.33 -1.13 -10.62
N TYR A 103 -3.06 -1.13 -11.01
CA TYR A 103 -2.08 -0.16 -10.56
C TYR A 103 -1.55 0.63 -11.74
N ASP A 104 -1.77 1.95 -11.74
CA ASP A 104 -1.50 2.85 -12.87
C ASP A 104 -2.09 2.36 -14.20
N GLY A 105 -3.28 1.75 -14.16
CA GLY A 105 -4.00 1.25 -15.32
C GLY A 105 -3.58 -0.14 -15.81
N ILE A 106 -2.66 -0.80 -15.13
CA ILE A 106 -2.19 -2.15 -15.45
C ILE A 106 -2.69 -3.12 -14.38
N GLU A 107 -3.31 -4.22 -14.81
CA GLU A 107 -3.88 -5.22 -13.90
C GLU A 107 -2.80 -5.92 -13.08
N LEU A 108 -3.10 -6.09 -11.79
CA LEU A 108 -2.32 -6.92 -10.88
C LEU A 108 -3.01 -8.28 -10.81
N GLY A 109 -2.31 -9.28 -11.30
CA GLY A 109 -2.78 -10.67 -11.28
C GLY A 109 -2.27 -11.45 -10.08
N ASN A 110 -2.96 -12.55 -9.79
CA ASN A 110 -2.45 -13.66 -8.98
C ASN A 110 -2.99 -14.94 -9.60
N ALA A 111 -2.15 -15.70 -10.30
CA ALA A 111 -2.57 -16.90 -11.00
C ALA A 111 -2.85 -18.08 -10.06
N GLN A 112 -2.42 -18.02 -8.80
CA GLN A 112 -2.64 -19.10 -7.86
C GLN A 112 -4.12 -19.22 -7.46
N ASN A 113 -4.76 -18.09 -7.10
CA ASN A 113 -6.12 -18.07 -6.57
C ASN A 113 -6.97 -16.89 -7.07
N GLY A 114 -6.48 -16.10 -8.02
CA GLY A 114 -7.19 -14.96 -8.59
C GLY A 114 -7.40 -13.78 -7.65
N THR A 115 -6.83 -13.81 -6.44
CA THR A 115 -7.01 -12.74 -5.44
C THR A 115 -5.73 -11.96 -5.21
N VAL A 116 -5.83 -10.64 -5.15
CA VAL A 116 -4.68 -9.75 -4.88
C VAL A 116 -4.66 -9.38 -3.40
N ASP A 117 -3.48 -9.54 -2.76
CA ASP A 117 -3.25 -9.02 -1.42
C ASP A 117 -3.06 -7.50 -1.46
N LEU A 118 -4.09 -6.76 -1.07
CA LEU A 118 -4.05 -5.30 -0.99
C LEU A 118 -3.38 -4.78 0.30
N GLY A 119 -3.04 -5.67 1.22
CA GLY A 119 -2.25 -5.35 2.41
C GLY A 119 -0.80 -4.98 2.09
N ARG A 120 -0.27 -5.41 0.94
CA ARG A 120 1.11 -5.16 0.52
C ARG A 120 1.35 -3.78 -0.13
N PHE A 121 0.30 -3.00 -0.40
CA PHE A 121 0.43 -1.68 -1.03
C PHE A 121 0.33 -0.55 0.00
N SER A 122 1.31 0.37 -0.03
CA SER A 122 1.34 1.56 0.82
C SER A 122 0.46 2.67 0.28
N LEU A 123 -0.02 3.53 1.20
CA LEU A 123 -0.67 4.78 0.84
C LEU A 123 0.31 5.93 0.61
N ASP A 124 1.56 5.80 1.05
CA ASP A 124 2.50 6.93 1.07
C ASP A 124 2.86 7.45 -0.33
N ASN A 125 2.77 6.59 -1.34
CA ASN A 125 2.98 6.93 -2.76
C ASN A 125 1.69 6.87 -3.60
N MET A 126 0.51 6.93 -2.97
CA MET A 126 -0.76 6.94 -3.69
C MET A 126 -1.29 8.35 -3.89
N GLU A 127 -1.72 8.67 -5.11
CA GLU A 127 -2.47 9.88 -5.45
C GLU A 127 -3.96 9.66 -5.24
N ALA A 128 -4.48 8.52 -5.72
CA ALA A 128 -5.89 8.18 -5.65
C ALA A 128 -6.13 6.67 -5.57
N ILE A 129 -7.24 6.30 -4.94
CA ILE A 129 -7.84 4.97 -4.98
C ILE A 129 -9.27 5.16 -5.45
N SER A 130 -9.65 4.49 -6.53
CA SER A 130 -11.01 4.55 -7.09
C SER A 130 -11.63 3.16 -7.13
N LEU A 131 -12.89 3.07 -6.74
CA LEU A 131 -13.69 1.85 -6.78
C LEU A 131 -14.82 2.02 -7.77
N TYR A 132 -14.87 1.15 -8.76
CA TYR A 132 -15.95 1.02 -9.73
C TYR A 132 -16.80 -0.20 -9.39
N ASN A 133 -18.11 0.01 -9.32
CA ASN A 133 -19.08 -1.07 -9.15
C ASN A 133 -19.47 -1.65 -10.51
N GLY A 134 -18.53 -2.31 -11.15
CA GLY A 134 -18.60 -2.77 -12.54
C GLY A 134 -17.40 -2.26 -13.33
N GLN A 135 -17.57 -2.07 -14.62
CA GLN A 135 -16.50 -1.59 -15.50
C GLN A 135 -16.34 -0.06 -15.41
N ARG A 136 -15.13 0.40 -15.67
CA ARG A 136 -14.84 1.82 -15.86
C ARG A 136 -15.34 2.28 -17.22
N SER A 137 -15.93 3.49 -17.29
CA SER A 137 -16.41 4.08 -18.56
C SER A 137 -15.27 4.74 -19.35
N ALA A 138 -14.15 4.05 -19.58
CA ALA A 138 -13.01 4.59 -20.30
C ALA A 138 -12.87 3.90 -21.67
N ILE A 139 -12.62 4.68 -22.72
CA ILE A 139 -12.37 4.15 -24.08
C ILE A 139 -11.09 3.31 -24.11
N PHE A 140 -10.06 3.77 -23.37
CA PHE A 140 -8.78 3.05 -23.25
C PHE A 140 -8.83 2.12 -22.03
N GLN A 141 -9.44 0.97 -22.21
CA GLN A 141 -9.62 -0.03 -21.18
C GLN A 141 -9.18 -1.39 -21.73
N SER A 142 -8.50 -2.19 -20.92
CA SER A 142 -8.09 -3.53 -21.34
C SER A 142 -9.31 -4.47 -21.40
N ALA A 143 -9.22 -5.53 -22.22
CA ALA A 143 -10.28 -6.53 -22.27
C ALA A 143 -10.52 -7.21 -20.91
N LYS A 144 -9.49 -7.33 -20.10
CA LYS A 144 -9.54 -7.89 -18.74
C LYS A 144 -10.40 -7.06 -17.78
N ASP A 145 -10.46 -5.74 -17.95
CA ASP A 145 -11.29 -4.85 -17.14
C ASP A 145 -12.78 -5.19 -17.23
N PHE A 146 -13.22 -5.72 -18.37
CA PHE A 146 -14.60 -6.12 -18.60
C PHE A 146 -14.99 -7.44 -17.92
N GLY A 147 -14.01 -8.22 -17.46
CA GLY A 147 -14.21 -9.51 -16.79
C GLY A 147 -14.48 -9.42 -15.29
N SER A 148 -14.40 -8.23 -14.69
CA SER A 148 -14.49 -8.05 -13.24
C SER A 148 -15.87 -7.58 -12.80
N ALA A 149 -16.39 -8.12 -11.70
CA ALA A 149 -17.66 -7.68 -11.09
C ALA A 149 -17.55 -6.32 -10.39
N GLY A 150 -16.33 -5.93 -10.03
CA GLY A 150 -15.97 -4.62 -9.53
C GLY A 150 -14.47 -4.41 -9.68
N SER A 151 -14.04 -3.17 -9.81
CA SER A 151 -12.64 -2.85 -10.10
C SER A 151 -12.09 -1.78 -9.16
N ILE A 152 -10.88 -2.01 -8.68
CA ILE A 152 -10.13 -1.10 -7.83
C ILE A 152 -8.97 -0.56 -8.65
N TYR A 153 -8.88 0.76 -8.78
CA TYR A 153 -7.80 1.45 -9.45
C TYR A 153 -6.95 2.20 -8.43
N MET A 154 -5.69 1.84 -8.36
CA MET A 154 -4.67 2.54 -7.59
C MET A 154 -3.87 3.42 -8.55
N THR A 155 -3.78 4.70 -8.26
CA THR A 155 -3.00 5.64 -9.04
C THR A 155 -1.84 6.12 -8.19
N SER A 156 -0.61 5.95 -8.68
CA SER A 156 0.57 6.45 -8.00
C SER A 156 0.69 7.97 -8.13
N ARG A 157 1.30 8.55 -7.12
CA ARG A 157 1.59 9.98 -7.08
C ARG A 157 2.60 10.35 -8.16
N THR A 158 2.24 11.31 -9.00
CA THR A 158 3.17 11.94 -9.93
C THR A 158 3.84 13.14 -9.24
N PRO A 159 5.19 13.18 -9.17
CA PRO A 159 5.91 14.27 -8.52
C PRO A 159 5.53 15.64 -9.06
N ARG A 160 5.28 16.60 -8.15
CA ARG A 160 5.02 18.00 -8.48
C ARG A 160 5.99 18.87 -7.70
N PHE A 161 6.66 19.76 -8.38
CA PHE A 161 7.66 20.64 -7.79
C PHE A 161 7.19 22.08 -7.87
N THR A 162 7.31 22.80 -6.77
CA THR A 162 7.18 24.26 -6.76
C THR A 162 8.41 24.88 -7.42
N ASP A 163 8.29 26.10 -7.93
CA ASP A 163 9.36 26.78 -8.66
C ASP A 163 10.70 26.79 -7.91
N GLY A 164 11.74 26.41 -8.64
CA GLY A 164 13.11 26.31 -8.13
C GLY A 164 13.45 25.05 -7.34
N LYS A 165 12.47 24.25 -6.90
CA LYS A 165 12.75 22.99 -6.20
C LYS A 165 13.01 21.85 -7.16
N LYS A 166 14.06 21.07 -6.88
CA LYS A 166 14.43 19.87 -7.64
C LYS A 166 14.11 18.57 -6.90
N TYR A 167 13.88 18.64 -5.59
CA TYR A 167 13.69 17.49 -4.72
C TYR A 167 12.55 17.76 -3.74
N ASN A 168 11.78 16.71 -3.45
CA ASN A 168 10.88 16.62 -2.30
C ASN A 168 11.22 15.37 -1.53
N ALA A 169 11.20 15.44 -0.21
CA ALA A 169 11.38 14.27 0.64
C ALA A 169 10.34 14.26 1.77
N LYS A 170 9.79 13.10 2.03
CA LYS A 170 8.87 12.86 3.14
C LYS A 170 9.33 11.60 3.87
N VAL A 171 9.55 11.72 5.16
CA VAL A 171 9.82 10.58 6.05
C VAL A 171 8.64 10.45 6.99
N THR A 172 8.12 9.24 7.13
CA THR A 172 6.99 8.95 8.01
C THR A 172 7.36 7.80 8.93
N PHE A 173 6.99 7.90 10.18
CA PHE A 173 7.10 6.80 11.14
C PHE A 173 5.74 6.57 11.77
N LYS A 174 5.17 5.38 11.54
CA LYS A 174 3.91 4.96 12.14
C LYS A 174 4.22 3.92 13.22
N THR A 175 3.59 4.07 14.36
CA THR A 175 3.68 3.12 15.48
C THR A 175 2.30 2.92 16.07
N GLY A 176 2.13 1.85 16.83
CA GLY A 176 0.82 1.55 17.41
C GLY A 176 0.81 0.28 18.24
N SER A 177 -0.39 -0.20 18.52
CA SER A 177 -0.62 -1.45 19.23
C SER A 177 0.09 -2.63 18.56
N PHE A 178 0.31 -3.71 19.31
CA PHE A 178 0.92 -4.96 18.83
C PHE A 178 2.42 -4.83 18.45
N GLY A 179 3.09 -3.80 18.97
CA GLY A 179 4.52 -3.57 18.72
C GLY A 179 4.81 -3.17 17.27
N VAL A 180 3.95 -2.36 16.67
CA VAL A 180 4.12 -1.86 15.30
C VAL A 180 5.24 -0.84 15.23
N ALA A 181 6.15 -1.04 14.28
CA ALA A 181 7.13 -0.08 13.82
C ALA A 181 7.11 -0.05 12.29
N ASN A 182 6.73 1.10 11.72
CA ASN A 182 6.49 1.22 10.29
C ASN A 182 7.11 2.54 9.75
N PRO A 183 8.45 2.58 9.61
CA PRO A 183 9.14 3.67 8.92
C PRO A 183 8.88 3.62 7.42
N SER A 184 8.71 4.79 6.80
CA SER A 184 8.65 4.95 5.35
C SER A 184 9.35 6.21 4.88
N VAL A 185 9.82 6.18 3.64
CA VAL A 185 10.44 7.31 2.94
C VAL A 185 9.85 7.43 1.55
N LEU A 186 9.52 8.65 1.17
CA LEU A 186 9.18 9.04 -0.19
C LEU A 186 10.16 10.13 -0.61
N PHE A 187 10.88 9.90 -1.69
CA PHE A 187 11.83 10.83 -2.27
C PHE A 187 11.47 11.07 -3.73
N GLU A 188 11.13 12.30 -4.06
CA GLU A 188 10.79 12.74 -5.41
C GLU A 188 11.91 13.65 -5.94
N HIS A 189 12.26 13.50 -7.20
CA HIS A 189 13.30 14.28 -7.83
C HIS A 189 12.96 14.62 -9.29
N ARG A 190 13.42 15.77 -9.73
CA ARG A 190 13.31 16.22 -11.12
C ARG A 190 14.53 15.70 -11.89
N LEU A 191 14.32 14.86 -12.89
CA LEU A 191 15.38 14.36 -13.78
C LEU A 191 15.64 15.28 -14.99
N GLY A 192 14.62 16.03 -15.39
CA GLY A 192 14.66 16.98 -16.50
C GLY A 192 13.45 17.90 -16.47
N GLU A 193 13.27 18.71 -17.51
CA GLU A 193 12.12 19.64 -17.59
C GLU A 193 10.78 18.89 -17.62
N HIS A 194 10.75 17.76 -18.30
CA HIS A 194 9.55 16.96 -18.53
C HIS A 194 9.59 15.57 -17.89
N VAL A 195 10.65 15.26 -17.15
CA VAL A 195 10.85 13.94 -16.53
C VAL A 195 11.08 14.09 -15.04
N SER A 196 10.37 13.28 -14.27
CA SER A 196 10.51 13.20 -12.82
C SER A 196 10.60 11.76 -12.35
N GLY A 197 11.22 11.54 -11.20
CA GLY A 197 11.31 10.25 -10.55
C GLY A 197 10.76 10.31 -9.12
N ALA A 198 10.21 9.21 -8.66
CA ALA A 198 9.77 9.01 -7.28
C ALA A 198 10.26 7.66 -6.76
N PHE A 199 10.98 7.68 -5.65
CA PHE A 199 11.37 6.51 -4.89
C PHE A 199 10.54 6.45 -3.61
N SER A 200 9.92 5.32 -3.33
CA SER A 200 9.21 5.06 -2.08
C SER A 200 9.67 3.75 -1.49
N SER A 201 9.94 3.74 -0.20
CA SER A 201 10.26 2.51 0.53
C SER A 201 9.58 2.55 1.89
N GLU A 202 9.14 1.38 2.34
CA GLU A 202 8.46 1.20 3.61
C GLU A 202 8.85 -0.15 4.22
N TYR A 203 9.18 -0.12 5.50
CA TYR A 203 9.42 -1.32 6.28
C TYR A 203 8.32 -1.46 7.33
N MET A 204 7.71 -2.63 7.40
CA MET A 204 6.70 -2.98 8.40
C MET A 204 7.25 -4.04 9.33
N TYR A 205 7.19 -3.76 10.62
CA TYR A 205 7.45 -4.72 11.67
C TYR A 205 6.33 -4.71 12.69
N THR A 206 5.88 -5.88 13.09
CA THR A 206 4.97 -6.03 14.22
C THR A 206 5.23 -7.36 14.93
N THR A 207 5.04 -7.36 16.24
CA THR A 207 5.07 -8.61 17.03
C THR A 207 3.74 -9.36 16.96
N GLY A 208 2.65 -8.67 16.60
CA GLY A 208 1.29 -9.23 16.56
C GLY A 208 0.77 -9.76 17.90
N LYS A 209 1.47 -9.46 19.00
CA LYS A 209 1.12 -10.00 20.32
C LYS A 209 0.04 -9.15 20.99
N TYR A 210 -1.03 -9.80 21.43
CA TYR A 210 -2.06 -9.19 22.27
C TYR A 210 -2.67 -10.20 23.23
N LYS A 211 -3.24 -9.70 24.31
CA LYS A 211 -3.96 -10.53 25.30
C LYS A 211 -5.40 -10.73 24.83
N PHE A 212 -5.90 -11.94 24.95
CA PHE A 212 -7.30 -12.27 24.73
C PHE A 212 -7.81 -13.16 25.86
N SER A 213 -9.10 -13.02 26.18
CA SER A 213 -9.74 -13.80 27.24
C SER A 213 -10.79 -14.73 26.65
N TYR A 214 -10.87 -15.93 27.18
CA TYR A 214 -11.89 -16.91 26.83
C TYR A 214 -12.35 -17.65 28.07
N ARG A 215 -13.58 -18.15 28.02
CA ARG A 215 -14.17 -18.92 29.10
C ARG A 215 -13.79 -20.40 28.99
N LYS A 216 -13.22 -20.97 30.04
CA LYS A 216 -12.96 -22.41 30.13
C LYS A 216 -14.25 -23.18 30.33
N LYS A 217 -14.24 -24.49 30.03
CA LYS A 217 -15.38 -25.40 30.24
C LYS A 217 -15.85 -25.49 31.70
N ASN A 218 -14.95 -25.22 32.65
CA ASN A 218 -15.25 -25.16 34.08
C ASN A 218 -15.85 -23.84 34.56
N GLY A 219 -16.18 -22.91 33.63
CA GLY A 219 -16.84 -21.65 33.93
C GLY A 219 -15.89 -20.47 34.30
N TYR A 220 -14.60 -20.70 34.44
CA TYR A 220 -13.64 -19.64 34.77
C TYR A 220 -13.08 -18.99 33.50
N ASP A 221 -12.96 -17.67 33.55
CA ASP A 221 -12.28 -16.94 32.49
C ASP A 221 -10.76 -17.10 32.59
N THR A 222 -10.10 -17.15 31.48
CA THR A 222 -8.64 -17.18 31.39
C THR A 222 -8.16 -16.21 30.34
N THR A 223 -6.94 -15.69 30.54
CA THR A 223 -6.31 -14.75 29.62
C THR A 223 -5.04 -15.38 29.06
N GLU A 224 -4.90 -15.36 27.76
CA GLU A 224 -3.70 -15.83 27.05
C GLU A 224 -3.15 -14.73 26.12
N VAL A 225 -1.92 -14.91 25.67
CA VAL A 225 -1.27 -14.01 24.73
C VAL A 225 -1.28 -14.65 23.35
N ARG A 226 -1.78 -13.92 22.35
CA ARG A 226 -1.72 -14.32 20.96
C ARG A 226 -0.29 -14.50 20.52
N LYS A 227 0.01 -15.62 19.89
CA LYS A 227 1.33 -15.96 19.35
C LYS A 227 1.29 -16.05 17.84
N ASN A 228 2.46 -16.04 17.19
CA ASN A 228 2.63 -16.24 15.76
C ASN A 228 1.80 -15.27 14.90
N GLY A 229 1.69 -14.02 15.35
CA GLY A 229 1.07 -12.92 14.58
C GLY A 229 2.10 -11.88 14.12
N ASP A 230 3.40 -12.23 14.22
CA ASP A 230 4.49 -11.37 13.84
C ASP A 230 4.58 -11.22 12.31
N VAL A 231 5.01 -10.04 11.89
CA VAL A 231 5.21 -9.71 10.48
C VAL A 231 6.47 -8.88 10.33
N ARG A 232 7.24 -9.20 9.30
CA ARG A 232 8.32 -8.37 8.76
C ARG A 232 8.06 -8.23 7.27
N ALA A 233 7.98 -7.01 6.78
CA ALA A 233 7.78 -6.77 5.36
C ALA A 233 8.58 -5.55 4.92
N LEU A 234 9.19 -5.66 3.76
CA LEU A 234 9.87 -4.56 3.06
C LEU A 234 9.19 -4.37 1.72
N ARG A 235 8.84 -3.14 1.40
CA ARG A 235 8.46 -2.76 0.05
C ARG A 235 9.33 -1.61 -0.43
N ALA A 236 9.62 -1.62 -1.71
CA ALA A 236 10.31 -0.54 -2.39
C ALA A 236 9.73 -0.38 -3.78
N GLU A 237 9.56 0.84 -4.23
CA GLU A 237 9.16 1.12 -5.60
C GLU A 237 9.89 2.35 -6.13
N TYR A 238 10.14 2.34 -7.41
CA TYR A 238 10.70 3.46 -8.14
C TYR A 238 9.90 3.70 -9.40
N GLY A 239 9.35 4.91 -9.52
CA GLY A 239 8.59 5.35 -10.68
C GLY A 239 9.31 6.46 -11.43
N VAL A 240 9.27 6.42 -12.75
CA VAL A 240 9.70 7.50 -13.63
C VAL A 240 8.51 7.95 -14.46
N PHE A 241 8.31 9.25 -14.52
CA PHE A 241 7.16 9.89 -15.15
C PHE A 241 7.66 10.90 -16.17
N GLY A 242 7.23 10.75 -17.40
CA GLY A 242 7.57 11.69 -18.48
C GLY A 242 6.32 12.31 -19.10
N ARG A 243 6.40 13.61 -19.41
CA ARG A 243 5.37 14.34 -20.15
C ARG A 243 5.88 14.72 -21.52
N MET A 244 5.00 14.63 -22.49
CA MET A 244 5.19 15.09 -23.86
C MET A 244 4.08 16.09 -24.18
N ASN A 245 4.23 16.90 -25.23
CA ASN A 245 3.21 17.89 -25.60
C ASN A 245 1.83 17.23 -25.78
N ASP A 246 1.78 16.06 -26.40
CA ASP A 246 0.54 15.36 -26.72
C ASP A 246 0.44 13.99 -26.03
N GLY A 247 1.09 13.80 -24.87
CA GLY A 247 1.05 12.51 -24.21
C GLY A 247 1.85 12.42 -22.93
N GLU A 248 1.84 11.23 -22.36
CA GLU A 248 2.57 10.90 -21.14
C GLU A 248 3.08 9.46 -21.18
N TRP A 249 4.13 9.19 -20.46
CA TRP A 249 4.60 7.83 -20.21
C TRP A 249 5.02 7.66 -18.77
N LYS A 250 4.91 6.43 -18.30
CA LYS A 250 5.29 6.04 -16.95
C LYS A 250 6.03 4.72 -17.03
N ALA A 251 7.06 4.57 -16.22
CA ALA A 251 7.73 3.31 -15.98
C ALA A 251 7.87 3.10 -14.47
N LYS A 252 7.65 1.89 -13.98
CA LYS A 252 7.67 1.60 -12.55
C LYS A 252 8.28 0.22 -12.30
N ALA A 253 9.16 0.16 -11.31
CA ALA A 253 9.60 -1.08 -10.69
C ALA A 253 9.06 -1.13 -9.26
N TYR A 254 8.54 -2.28 -8.85
CA TYR A 254 8.02 -2.56 -7.53
C TYR A 254 8.63 -3.84 -6.98
N PHE A 255 8.99 -3.80 -5.72
CA PHE A 255 9.49 -4.93 -4.95
C PHE A 255 8.78 -5.03 -3.62
N TYR A 256 8.42 -6.24 -3.23
CA TYR A 256 7.87 -6.58 -1.93
C TYR A 256 8.44 -7.90 -1.46
N ASP A 257 8.89 -7.94 -0.22
CA ASP A 257 9.34 -9.14 0.46
C ASP A 257 8.76 -9.16 1.87
N SER A 258 8.24 -10.31 2.29
CA SER A 258 7.67 -10.44 3.63
C SER A 258 7.80 -11.83 4.21
N GLU A 259 7.91 -11.86 5.53
CA GLU A 259 7.76 -13.02 6.37
C GLU A 259 6.66 -12.76 7.39
N ARG A 260 5.68 -13.64 7.47
CA ARG A 260 4.56 -13.52 8.40
C ARG A 260 4.17 -14.83 9.05
N GLY A 261 3.73 -14.75 10.31
CA GLY A 261 3.07 -15.84 11.00
C GLY A 261 1.55 -15.82 10.77
N TYR A 262 0.94 -16.99 10.78
CA TYR A 262 -0.52 -17.15 10.79
C TYR A 262 -0.96 -17.61 12.17
N PRO A 263 -1.54 -16.72 12.96
CA PRO A 263 -1.88 -17.03 14.34
C PRO A 263 -3.08 -17.98 14.50
N GLY A 264 -3.77 -18.37 13.41
CA GLY A 264 -4.94 -19.25 13.46
C GLY A 264 -6.14 -18.65 14.24
N ALA A 265 -6.98 -19.47 14.84
CA ALA A 265 -8.11 -19.03 15.66
C ALA A 265 -7.67 -18.56 17.06
N SER A 266 -8.40 -17.61 17.67
CA SER A 266 -8.18 -17.18 19.06
C SER A 266 -8.81 -18.16 20.03
N VAL A 267 -8.26 -19.37 20.09
CA VAL A 267 -8.69 -20.45 20.98
C VAL A 267 -7.50 -20.92 21.81
N ARG A 268 -7.79 -21.62 22.90
CA ARG A 268 -6.75 -22.22 23.73
C ARG A 268 -5.89 -23.17 22.88
N GLU A 269 -4.56 -23.02 23.03
CA GLU A 269 -3.62 -24.02 22.54
C GLU A 269 -3.84 -25.32 23.35
N GLU A 270 -4.33 -26.38 22.71
CA GLU A 270 -4.37 -27.71 23.30
C GLU A 270 -3.16 -28.47 22.75
N PRO A 271 -2.33 -29.07 23.64
CA PRO A 271 -1.23 -29.92 23.19
C PRO A 271 -1.76 -31.00 22.24
N GLY A 272 -1.20 -31.03 21.03
CA GLY A 272 -1.58 -32.00 20.00
C GLY A 272 -2.76 -31.63 19.10
N LYS A 273 -3.44 -30.48 19.30
CA LYS A 273 -4.59 -30.09 18.47
C LYS A 273 -4.50 -28.75 17.79
N PHE A 274 -3.93 -27.74 18.43
CA PHE A 274 -3.88 -26.36 17.91
C PHE A 274 -2.52 -25.77 18.18
N LYS A 275 -1.69 -25.71 17.15
CA LYS A 275 -0.40 -25.00 17.17
C LYS A 275 -0.40 -23.95 16.10
N HIS A 276 -0.27 -22.73 16.55
CA HIS A 276 -0.22 -21.56 15.69
C HIS A 276 1.22 -21.33 15.26
N GLN A 277 1.75 -22.16 14.36
CA GLN A 277 3.13 -22.11 13.90
C GLN A 277 3.25 -21.97 12.37
N ASP A 278 2.12 -21.81 11.69
CA ASP A 278 2.10 -21.62 10.25
C ASP A 278 2.81 -20.33 9.86
N ARG A 279 3.65 -20.40 8.84
CA ARG A 279 4.45 -19.29 8.35
C ARG A 279 4.27 -19.13 6.85
N GLN A 280 4.39 -17.89 6.38
CA GLN A 280 4.41 -17.58 4.97
C GLN A 280 5.49 -16.57 4.65
N TRP A 281 6.16 -16.81 3.54
CA TRP A 281 7.12 -15.91 2.92
C TRP A 281 6.61 -15.54 1.53
N ASP A 282 6.59 -14.25 1.23
CA ASP A 282 6.20 -13.73 -0.07
C ASP A 282 7.32 -12.86 -0.62
N SER A 283 7.68 -13.07 -1.89
CA SER A 283 8.54 -12.16 -2.64
C SER A 283 7.88 -11.85 -3.97
N ASN A 284 7.64 -10.57 -4.22
CA ASN A 284 6.97 -10.10 -5.42
C ASN A 284 7.81 -9.01 -6.08
N PHE A 285 7.99 -9.12 -7.36
CA PHE A 285 8.63 -8.10 -8.18
C PHE A 285 7.81 -7.88 -9.43
N PHE A 286 7.56 -6.63 -9.78
CA PHE A 286 7.06 -6.32 -11.11
C PHE A 286 7.69 -5.07 -11.70
N LEU A 287 7.82 -5.09 -13.01
CA LEU A 287 8.20 -3.97 -13.83
C LEU A 287 7.03 -3.67 -14.78
N GLN A 288 6.61 -2.44 -14.82
CA GLN A 288 5.50 -2.03 -15.69
C GLN A 288 5.78 -0.70 -16.37
N GLY A 289 5.23 -0.55 -17.59
CA GLY A 289 5.32 0.67 -18.36
C GLY A 289 4.01 0.98 -19.06
N SER A 290 3.66 2.24 -19.12
CA SER A 290 2.52 2.76 -19.87
C SER A 290 2.96 3.94 -20.72
N PHE A 291 2.42 4.02 -21.91
CA PHE A 291 2.64 5.09 -22.87
C PHE A 291 1.32 5.49 -23.47
N LEU A 292 1.00 6.77 -23.48
CA LEU A 292 -0.17 7.34 -24.11
C LEU A 292 0.24 8.54 -24.93
N ARG A 293 -0.14 8.56 -26.20
CA ARG A 293 0.09 9.70 -27.10
C ARG A 293 -1.15 9.96 -27.96
N HIS A 294 -1.52 11.22 -28.06
CA HIS A 294 -2.60 11.70 -28.91
C HIS A 294 -2.03 12.28 -30.21
N PHE A 295 -2.56 11.83 -31.32
CA PHE A 295 -2.27 12.35 -32.65
C PHE A 295 -3.54 13.05 -33.19
N SER A 296 -3.43 13.79 -34.27
CA SER A 296 -4.56 14.56 -34.83
C SER A 296 -5.81 13.73 -35.17
N GLY A 297 -5.62 12.45 -35.53
CA GLY A 297 -6.72 11.57 -35.94
C GLY A 297 -6.90 10.30 -35.09
N TYR A 298 -5.97 10.01 -34.19
CA TYR A 298 -6.02 8.79 -33.36
C TYR A 298 -5.21 8.97 -32.07
N SER A 299 -5.41 8.07 -31.13
CA SER A 299 -4.61 7.99 -29.92
C SER A 299 -4.00 6.59 -29.81
N LEU A 300 -2.74 6.53 -29.40
CA LEU A 300 -2.02 5.29 -29.16
C LEU A 300 -1.79 5.12 -27.68
N GLN A 301 -2.26 3.99 -27.14
CA GLN A 301 -1.94 3.56 -25.78
C GLN A 301 -1.22 2.21 -25.83
N MET A 302 -0.13 2.10 -25.08
CA MET A 302 0.64 0.88 -24.91
C MET A 302 0.86 0.63 -23.43
N ASN A 303 0.64 -0.60 -22.98
CA ASN A 303 0.94 -1.04 -21.64
C ASN A 303 1.77 -2.31 -21.72
N ALA A 304 2.78 -2.40 -20.86
CA ALA A 304 3.62 -3.58 -20.72
C ALA A 304 3.85 -3.88 -19.26
N LYS A 305 3.93 -5.17 -18.91
CA LYS A 305 4.21 -5.65 -17.56
C LYS A 305 5.05 -6.89 -17.62
N TYR A 306 5.99 -6.98 -16.71
CA TYR A 306 6.66 -8.22 -16.32
C TYR A 306 6.50 -8.39 -14.82
N ALA A 307 6.10 -9.55 -14.36
CA ALA A 307 5.95 -9.83 -12.95
C ALA A 307 6.60 -11.17 -12.59
N TYR A 308 7.15 -11.23 -11.39
CA TYR A 308 7.63 -12.44 -10.74
C TYR A 308 7.08 -12.50 -9.33
N ASP A 309 6.36 -13.57 -9.02
CA ASP A 309 5.78 -13.82 -7.71
C ASP A 309 6.31 -15.14 -7.16
N PHE A 310 6.74 -15.11 -5.91
CA PHE A 310 7.11 -16.28 -5.14
C PHE A 310 6.34 -16.28 -3.82
N LEU A 311 5.78 -17.43 -3.48
CA LEU A 311 5.10 -17.68 -2.22
C LEU A 311 5.57 -19.03 -1.67
N HIS A 312 5.98 -19.02 -0.42
CA HIS A 312 6.26 -20.22 0.35
C HIS A 312 5.37 -20.24 1.59
N TYR A 313 4.55 -21.25 1.71
CA TYR A 313 3.70 -21.49 2.89
C TYR A 313 4.11 -22.78 3.55
N LEU A 314 4.33 -22.71 4.86
CA LEU A 314 4.69 -23.82 5.71
C LEU A 314 3.71 -23.96 6.87
N SER A 315 3.00 -25.08 6.94
CA SER A 315 2.30 -25.54 8.13
C SER A 315 3.03 -26.79 8.64
N ASP A 316 3.70 -26.67 9.77
CA ASP A 316 4.51 -27.72 10.35
C ASP A 316 3.90 -28.22 11.67
N PRO A 317 3.18 -29.33 11.60
CA PRO A 317 2.55 -29.96 12.77
C PRO A 317 3.50 -30.88 13.55
N ARG A 318 4.83 -30.66 13.51
CA ARG A 318 5.83 -31.54 14.17
C ARG A 318 5.51 -31.92 15.62
N LEU A 319 4.47 -31.36 16.14
CA LEU A 319 4.02 -31.54 17.51
C LEU A 319 2.59 -32.12 17.57
N ASP A 320 2.00 -32.46 16.43
CA ASP A 320 0.68 -33.13 16.37
C ASP A 320 0.68 -34.22 15.29
N VAL A 321 0.47 -35.44 15.73
CA VAL A 321 0.47 -36.63 14.86
C VAL A 321 -0.76 -36.70 13.95
N SER A 322 -1.78 -35.86 14.20
CA SER A 322 -3.07 -35.89 13.50
C SER A 322 -3.21 -34.83 12.40
N THR A 323 -2.29 -33.85 12.31
CA THR A 323 -2.37 -32.77 11.32
C THR A 323 -1.44 -33.00 10.14
N MET A 324 -1.91 -32.59 8.98
CA MET A 324 -1.17 -32.73 7.73
C MET A 324 -0.02 -31.71 7.64
N TYR A 325 1.18 -32.20 7.33
CA TYR A 325 2.30 -31.34 6.98
C TYR A 325 2.05 -30.72 5.61
N VAL A 326 2.12 -29.38 5.53
CA VAL A 326 1.97 -28.63 4.28
C VAL A 326 3.21 -27.77 4.07
N ASN A 327 3.88 -27.98 2.95
CA ASN A 327 5.04 -27.19 2.54
C ASN A 327 4.89 -26.87 1.06
N ASN A 328 4.27 -25.73 0.77
CA ASN A 328 3.94 -25.31 -0.58
C ASN A 328 4.85 -24.20 -1.05
N HIS A 329 5.44 -24.39 -2.23
CA HIS A 329 6.19 -23.38 -2.93
C HIS A 329 5.46 -23.06 -4.23
N PHE A 330 5.13 -21.79 -4.42
CA PHE A 330 4.52 -21.30 -5.65
C PHE A 330 5.43 -20.28 -6.30
N ARG A 331 5.63 -20.42 -7.62
CA ARG A 331 6.38 -19.47 -8.45
C ARG A 331 5.60 -19.15 -9.70
N GLN A 332 5.53 -17.88 -10.04
CA GLN A 332 4.84 -17.41 -11.23
C GLN A 332 5.67 -16.35 -11.91
N GLN A 333 5.65 -16.38 -13.25
CA GLN A 333 6.14 -15.30 -14.13
C GLN A 333 5.00 -14.91 -15.08
N GLU A 334 4.81 -13.64 -15.26
CA GLU A 334 3.79 -13.07 -16.14
C GLU A 334 4.40 -12.01 -17.04
#